data_c4a53c1101feaee1f7cf1bb901b5b337
#
_entry.id   c4a53c1101feaee1f7cf1bb901b5b337
#
_cell.length_a   1.000
_cell.length_b   1.000
_cell.length_c   1.000
_cell.angle_alpha   90.00
_cell.angle_beta   90.00
_cell.angle_gamma   90.00
#
_symmetry.space_group_name_H-M   'P 1'
#
loop_
_entity.id
_entity.type
_entity.pdbx_description
1 polymer ?
#
loop_
_entity_poly.entity_id
_entity_poly.type
_entity_poly.pdbx_seq_one_letter_code
_entity_poly.pdbx_strand_id
1 'polypeptide(L)'
;MKAICTKLACFLLVLLVSGVAMAESITSPNGQLQLNFSVNAQGEPVYELSYNGKPVINPSKLGLELKNDPGLMNGFTLADAKTSTFDETWEPVWGEVKQIRNHYNELAVTLNQKAQD
;
A
#
# COMPACT_ATOMS: atom_id res chain seq x y z
N MET A 1 -19.34 34.29 -29.03
CA MET A 1 -19.73 33.61 -27.79
C MET A 1 -19.59 32.10 -27.84
N LYS A 2 -19.75 31.45 -29.00
CA LYS A 2 -19.56 29.96 -29.09
C LYS A 2 -18.12 29.48 -28.91
N ALA A 3 -17.10 30.31 -29.19
CA ALA A 3 -15.69 29.94 -29.05
C ALA A 3 -15.19 29.90 -27.60
N ILE A 4 -15.84 30.60 -26.68
CA ILE A 4 -15.45 30.63 -25.25
C ILE A 4 -15.88 29.36 -24.54
N CYS A 5 -17.07 28.80 -24.86
CA CYS A 5 -17.55 27.55 -24.30
C CYS A 5 -16.72 26.35 -24.74
N THR A 6 -16.17 26.34 -25.96
CA THR A 6 -15.33 25.27 -26.46
C THR A 6 -13.97 25.24 -25.76
N LYS A 7 -13.40 26.41 -25.47
CA LYS A 7 -12.13 26.52 -24.73
C LYS A 7 -12.31 26.15 -23.25
N LEU A 8 -13.44 26.47 -22.66
CA LEU A 8 -13.74 26.10 -21.26
C LEU A 8 -13.99 24.60 -21.13
N ALA A 9 -14.65 23.98 -22.10
CA ALA A 9 -14.86 22.53 -22.13
C ALA A 9 -13.56 21.76 -22.32
N CYS A 10 -12.64 22.25 -23.17
CA CYS A 10 -11.31 21.66 -23.32
C CYS A 10 -10.45 21.81 -22.05
N PHE A 11 -10.58 22.92 -21.34
CA PHE A 11 -9.85 23.12 -20.08
C PHE A 11 -10.39 22.23 -18.95
N LEU A 12 -11.70 21.98 -18.93
CA LEU A 12 -12.32 21.06 -17.98
C LEU A 12 -11.97 19.59 -18.25
N LEU A 13 -11.73 19.24 -19.51
CA LEU A 13 -11.38 17.87 -19.90
C LEU A 13 -9.92 17.50 -19.55
N VAL A 14 -9.03 18.49 -19.50
CA VAL A 14 -7.61 18.28 -19.14
C VAL A 14 -7.44 18.07 -17.63
N LEU A 15 -8.39 18.52 -16.81
CA LEU A 15 -8.34 18.32 -15.34
C LEU A 15 -8.77 16.91 -14.87
N LEU A 16 -9.22 16.05 -15.77
CA LEU A 16 -9.69 14.69 -15.46
C LEU A 16 -8.66 13.59 -15.65
N VAL A 17 -7.44 13.93 -16.05
CA VAL A 17 -6.31 13.00 -16.07
C VAL A 17 -5.45 13.20 -14.82
N SER A 18 -6.09 13.20 -13.66
CA SER A 18 -5.38 12.96 -12.42
C SER A 18 -5.03 11.46 -12.42
N GLY A 19 -3.76 11.16 -12.64
CA GLY A 19 -3.26 9.80 -12.54
C GLY A 19 -3.76 9.20 -11.23
N VAL A 20 -4.43 8.07 -11.31
CA VAL A 20 -4.89 7.31 -10.13
C VAL A 20 -3.64 6.84 -9.40
N ALA A 21 -3.25 7.59 -8.38
CA ALA A 21 -2.25 7.09 -7.42
C ALA A 21 -2.89 5.93 -6.68
N MET A 22 -2.47 4.71 -6.95
CA MET A 22 -2.95 3.53 -6.24
C MET A 22 -2.28 3.46 -4.88
N ALA A 23 -3.01 3.86 -3.86
CA ALA A 23 -2.58 3.81 -2.47
C ALA A 23 -3.58 2.99 -1.65
N GLU A 24 -3.07 2.10 -0.82
CA GLU A 24 -3.84 1.27 0.10
C GLU A 24 -3.42 1.57 1.54
N SER A 25 -4.37 1.52 2.45
CA SER A 25 -4.16 1.84 3.85
C SER A 25 -4.79 0.78 4.74
N ILE A 26 -4.10 0.45 5.82
CA ILE A 26 -4.61 -0.46 6.85
C ILE A 26 -4.27 0.07 8.24
N THR A 27 -5.17 -0.14 9.18
CA THR A 27 -4.98 0.26 10.58
C THR A 27 -4.91 -0.96 11.47
N SER A 28 -4.19 -0.84 12.62
CA SER A 28 -4.24 -1.86 13.66
C SER A 28 -5.65 -1.94 14.29
N PRO A 29 -6.01 -3.07 14.95
CA PRO A 29 -7.34 -3.22 15.56
C PRO A 29 -7.69 -2.12 16.56
N ASN A 30 -6.72 -1.58 17.28
CA ASN A 30 -6.92 -0.46 18.20
C ASN A 30 -6.91 0.92 17.51
N GLY A 31 -6.68 0.98 16.20
CA GLY A 31 -6.66 2.22 15.42
C GLY A 31 -5.45 3.12 15.64
N GLN A 32 -4.47 2.71 16.44
CA GLN A 32 -3.31 3.55 16.78
C GLN A 32 -2.22 3.52 15.72
N LEU A 33 -2.02 2.37 15.07
CA LEU A 33 -1.06 2.20 13.98
C LEU A 33 -1.77 2.27 12.64
N GLN A 34 -1.19 3.02 11.72
CA GLN A 34 -1.65 3.10 10.33
C GLN A 34 -0.49 2.85 9.40
N LEU A 35 -0.66 1.88 8.52
CA LEU A 35 0.28 1.56 7.44
C LEU A 35 -0.33 2.03 6.13
N ASN A 36 0.41 2.83 5.38
CA ASN A 36 0.07 3.23 4.03
C ASN A 36 1.02 2.54 3.06
N PHE A 37 0.45 1.92 2.05
CA PHE A 37 1.18 1.26 0.98
C PHE A 37 0.83 1.92 -0.35
N SER A 38 1.84 2.15 -1.18
CA SER A 38 1.65 2.72 -2.51
C SER A 38 2.71 2.22 -3.48
N VAL A 39 2.41 2.36 -4.78
CA VAL A 39 3.38 2.14 -5.85
C VAL A 39 3.60 3.48 -6.53
N ASN A 40 4.84 3.94 -6.58
CA ASN A 40 5.18 5.22 -7.17
C ASN A 40 5.21 5.19 -8.71
N ALA A 41 5.53 6.32 -9.34
CA ALA A 41 5.55 6.44 -10.80
C ALA A 41 6.57 5.51 -11.48
N GLN A 42 7.62 5.10 -10.77
CA GLN A 42 8.64 4.18 -11.27
C GLN A 42 8.26 2.70 -11.03
N GLY A 43 7.10 2.43 -10.45
CA GLY A 43 6.70 1.08 -10.09
C GLY A 43 7.43 0.52 -8.88
N GLU A 44 7.96 1.38 -8.02
CA GLU A 44 8.60 1.00 -6.77
C GLU A 44 7.54 0.90 -5.66
N PRO A 45 7.42 -0.25 -4.97
CA PRO A 45 6.53 -0.34 -3.82
C PRO A 45 7.09 0.44 -2.64
N VAL A 46 6.26 1.28 -2.04
CA VAL A 46 6.63 2.18 -0.95
C VAL A 46 5.65 1.99 0.20
N TYR A 47 6.14 1.99 1.41
CA TYR A 47 5.32 1.96 2.62
C TYR A 47 5.72 3.04 3.60
N GLU A 48 4.79 3.43 4.43
CA GLU A 48 5.01 4.32 5.57
C GLU A 48 4.14 3.89 6.74
N LEU A 49 4.61 4.15 7.95
CA LEU A 49 3.92 3.79 9.17
C LEU A 49 3.80 5.01 10.08
N SER A 50 2.61 5.22 10.63
CA SER A 50 2.35 6.23 11.63
C SER A 50 1.73 5.64 12.90
N TYR A 51 2.00 6.27 14.04
CA TYR A 51 1.44 5.94 15.34
C TYR A 51 0.75 7.16 15.92
N ASN A 52 -0.55 7.08 16.20
CA ASN A 52 -1.37 8.20 16.67
C ASN A 52 -1.19 9.47 15.82
N GLY A 53 -1.09 9.32 14.50
CA GLY A 53 -0.89 10.41 13.56
C GLY A 53 0.54 10.92 13.43
N LYS A 54 1.49 10.34 14.16
CA LYS A 54 2.92 10.71 14.10
C LYS A 54 3.70 9.72 13.23
N PRO A 55 4.53 10.20 12.29
CA PRO A 55 5.35 9.31 11.48
C PRO A 55 6.33 8.51 12.35
N VAL A 56 6.32 7.18 12.20
CA VAL A 56 7.27 6.25 12.82
C VAL A 56 8.27 5.75 11.79
N ILE A 57 7.78 5.39 10.61
CA ILE A 57 8.59 5.03 9.45
C ILE A 57 8.24 6.00 8.34
N ASN A 58 9.24 6.75 7.89
CA ASN A 58 9.11 7.62 6.71
C ASN A 58 8.93 6.77 5.45
N PRO A 59 8.39 7.33 4.34
CA PRO A 59 8.22 6.58 3.12
C PRO A 59 9.48 5.82 2.73
N SER A 60 9.37 4.51 2.65
CA SER A 60 10.48 3.58 2.45
C SER A 60 10.15 2.60 1.34
N LYS A 61 11.15 2.29 0.53
CA LYS A 61 10.99 1.34 -0.58
C LYS A 61 11.05 -0.09 -0.07
N LEU A 62 10.18 -0.92 -0.61
CA LEU A 62 10.26 -2.37 -0.48
C LEU A 62 10.90 -2.94 -1.74
N GLY A 63 11.75 -3.93 -1.58
CA GLY A 63 12.36 -4.58 -2.73
C GLY A 63 13.35 -5.64 -2.33
N LEU A 64 13.80 -6.39 -3.32
CA LEU A 64 14.77 -7.45 -3.16
C LEU A 64 15.79 -7.40 -4.28
N GLU A 65 17.06 -7.25 -3.92
CA GLU A 65 18.17 -7.36 -4.86
C GLU A 65 18.59 -8.82 -4.99
N LEU A 66 18.64 -9.29 -6.22
CA LEU A 66 19.02 -10.66 -6.53
C LEU A 66 20.39 -10.70 -7.19
N LYS A 67 21.19 -11.70 -6.84
CA LYS A 67 22.49 -11.90 -7.46
C LYS A 67 22.32 -12.41 -8.89
N ASN A 68 22.91 -11.70 -9.85
CA ASN A 68 22.85 -12.04 -11.29
C ASN A 68 21.44 -12.01 -11.90
N ASP A 69 20.54 -11.21 -11.34
CA ASP A 69 19.18 -11.04 -11.84
C ASP A 69 18.78 -9.57 -11.71
N PRO A 70 17.86 -9.04 -12.55
CA PRO A 70 17.40 -7.66 -12.45
C PRO A 70 16.84 -7.24 -11.09
N GLY A 71 16.39 -8.20 -10.28
CA GLY A 71 15.87 -7.93 -8.96
C GLY A 71 14.39 -7.55 -8.92
N LEU A 72 13.87 -7.38 -7.73
CA LEU A 72 12.46 -7.04 -7.45
C LEU A 72 12.39 -5.66 -6.79
N MET A 73 12.86 -4.62 -7.50
CA MET A 73 12.97 -3.27 -6.95
C MET A 73 11.98 -2.28 -7.57
N ASN A 74 11.62 -2.46 -8.83
CA ASN A 74 10.77 -1.51 -9.58
C ASN A 74 9.96 -2.21 -10.67
N GLY A 75 9.19 -1.42 -11.43
CA GLY A 75 8.39 -1.94 -12.52
C GLY A 75 7.13 -2.68 -12.07
N PHE A 76 6.70 -2.49 -10.83
CA PHE A 76 5.49 -3.11 -10.30
C PHE A 76 4.25 -2.30 -10.62
N THR A 77 3.15 -3.01 -10.82
CA THR A 77 1.80 -2.47 -10.85
C THR A 77 0.93 -3.18 -9.83
N LEU A 78 0.04 -2.43 -9.20
CA LEU A 78 -0.92 -2.99 -8.24
C LEU A 78 -1.98 -3.77 -8.99
N ALA A 79 -2.05 -5.08 -8.78
CA ALA A 79 -3.04 -5.95 -9.40
C ALA A 79 -4.28 -6.13 -8.52
N ASP A 80 -4.09 -6.31 -7.21
CA ASP A 80 -5.17 -6.56 -6.26
C ASP A 80 -4.73 -6.16 -4.85
N ALA A 81 -5.69 -5.75 -4.03
CA ALA A 81 -5.48 -5.48 -2.62
C ALA A 81 -6.69 -5.96 -1.83
N LYS A 82 -6.46 -6.79 -0.80
CA LYS A 82 -7.50 -7.34 0.06
C LYS A 82 -7.16 -7.08 1.51
N THR A 83 -8.17 -6.67 2.27
CA THR A 83 -8.06 -6.53 3.72
C THR A 83 -8.84 -7.64 4.41
N SER A 84 -8.30 -8.15 5.50
CA SER A 84 -8.96 -9.13 6.36
C SER A 84 -8.61 -8.87 7.82
N THR A 85 -9.44 -9.39 8.71
CA THR A 85 -9.22 -9.32 10.16
C THR A 85 -9.19 -10.72 10.71
N PHE A 86 -8.23 -10.99 11.58
CA PHE A 86 -8.07 -12.24 12.26
C PHE A 86 -8.05 -12.02 13.76
N ASP A 87 -8.80 -12.83 14.49
CA ASP A 87 -8.87 -12.79 15.95
C ASP A 87 -8.98 -14.20 16.49
N GLU A 88 -7.94 -14.67 17.14
CA GLU A 88 -7.87 -15.99 17.74
C GLU A 88 -7.24 -15.89 19.12
N THR A 89 -7.78 -16.66 20.04
CA THR A 89 -7.20 -16.85 21.38
C THR A 89 -6.88 -18.33 21.57
N TRP A 90 -5.65 -18.63 21.93
CA TRP A 90 -5.20 -19.99 22.16
C TRP A 90 -4.45 -20.12 23.49
N GLU A 91 -4.44 -21.34 24.02
CA GLU A 91 -3.75 -21.67 25.26
C GLU A 91 -2.47 -22.44 24.93
N PRO A 92 -1.29 -21.90 25.29
CA PRO A 92 -0.05 -22.65 25.13
C PRO A 92 0.03 -23.79 26.14
N VAL A 93 0.57 -24.92 25.72
CA VAL A 93 0.78 -26.09 26.60
C VAL A 93 1.84 -25.79 27.67
N TRP A 94 2.80 -24.92 27.35
CA TRP A 94 3.89 -24.50 28.24
C TRP A 94 4.07 -22.98 28.13
N GLY A 95 4.34 -22.33 29.26
CA GLY A 95 4.64 -20.90 29.30
C GLY A 95 4.03 -20.19 30.52
N GLU A 96 4.44 -18.94 30.72
CA GLU A 96 3.98 -18.11 31.84
C GLU A 96 2.58 -17.52 31.62
N VAL A 97 2.13 -17.46 30.37
CA VAL A 97 0.85 -16.86 29.98
C VAL A 97 -0.16 -17.94 29.68
N LYS A 98 -1.34 -17.85 30.34
CA LYS A 98 -2.41 -18.83 30.15
C LYS A 98 -3.12 -18.75 28.81
N GLN A 99 -3.24 -17.54 28.27
CA GLN A 99 -3.94 -17.29 27.01
C GLN A 99 -3.15 -16.29 26.17
N ILE A 100 -3.02 -16.60 24.89
CA ILE A 100 -2.42 -15.71 23.91
C ILE A 100 -3.48 -15.33 22.90
N ARG A 101 -3.77 -14.03 22.79
CA ARG A 101 -4.66 -13.50 21.76
C ARG A 101 -3.86 -13.04 20.58
N ASN A 102 -4.20 -13.56 19.42
CA ASN A 102 -3.65 -13.14 18.14
C ASN A 102 -4.75 -12.37 17.38
N HIS A 103 -4.68 -11.04 17.42
CA HIS A 103 -5.67 -10.18 16.79
C HIS A 103 -4.94 -9.15 15.88
N TYR A 104 -5.22 -9.23 14.59
CA TYR A 104 -4.60 -8.33 13.62
C TYR A 104 -5.51 -8.05 12.43
N ASN A 105 -5.21 -6.95 11.76
CA ASN A 105 -5.72 -6.66 10.43
C ASN A 105 -4.61 -6.95 9.41
N GLU A 106 -4.98 -7.57 8.31
CA GLU A 106 -4.07 -7.96 7.24
C GLU A 106 -4.42 -7.24 5.95
N LEU A 107 -3.40 -6.71 5.30
CA LEU A 107 -3.49 -6.18 3.94
C LEU A 107 -2.65 -7.06 3.02
N ALA A 108 -3.33 -7.79 2.15
CA ALA A 108 -2.69 -8.62 1.13
C ALA A 108 -2.70 -7.87 -0.20
N VAL A 109 -1.52 -7.51 -0.68
CA VAL A 109 -1.32 -6.78 -1.92
C VAL A 109 -0.65 -7.68 -2.94
N THR A 110 -1.27 -7.80 -4.11
CA THR A 110 -0.70 -8.51 -5.24
C THR A 110 -0.12 -7.52 -6.23
N LEU A 111 1.16 -7.67 -6.53
CA LEU A 111 1.89 -6.83 -7.48
C LEU A 111 2.32 -7.67 -8.68
N ASN A 112 2.18 -7.09 -9.87
CA ASN A 112 2.72 -7.66 -11.09
C ASN A 112 3.95 -6.85 -11.51
N GLN A 113 5.06 -7.53 -11.74
CA GLN A 113 6.27 -6.90 -12.25
C GLN A 113 6.31 -6.97 -13.76
N LYS A 114 6.59 -5.84 -14.41
CA LYS A 114 6.81 -5.80 -15.85
C LYS A 114 8.10 -6.55 -16.17
N ALA A 115 8.05 -7.42 -17.20
CA ALA A 115 9.24 -8.12 -17.68
C ALA A 115 10.35 -7.11 -18.01
N GLN A 116 11.52 -7.34 -17.48
CA GLN A 116 12.73 -6.57 -17.79
C GLN A 116 13.48 -7.33 -18.89
N ASP A 117 13.65 -6.66 -20.00
CA ASP A 117 14.45 -7.17 -21.11
C ASP A 117 15.95 -7.03 -20.85
#